data_7859fb5add9c10e628c4859e0d4c2230
#
_entry.id   7859fb5add9c10e628c4859e0d4c2230
#
_cell.length_a   1.000
_cell.length_b   1.000
_cell.length_c   1.000
_cell.angle_alpha   90.00
_cell.angle_beta   90.00
_cell.angle_gamma   90.00
#
_symmetry.space_group_name_H-M   'P 1'
#
loop_
_entity.id
_entity.type
_entity.pdbx_description
1 polymer ?
#
loop_
_entity_poly.entity_id
_entity_poly.type
_entity_poly.pdbx_seq_one_letter_code
_entity_poly.pdbx_strand_id
1 'polypeptide(L)'
;MSVAQIQESTSSNQANADAELAVAASLGAASRALRAGARAPAFTLADASGRKVVLEELLHAGPVVLHFFRGPWCSFGEESLAEFATIHQKVVELGASAVAIAPFAPFAPFAPPFEATAESVPMPMRELRDIDMKVARAYGLAFNLPAGLRPRYEALGYVPPPTGRAGTWLVPLPATYLVDRDGIVALAFIDVDYRRHVEPGSLLTALTALQARHESPRRAARL
;
A
#
# COMPACT_ATOMS: atom_id res chain seq x y z
N MET A 1 37.20 11.65 18.29
CA MET A 1 36.03 11.57 17.42
C MET A 1 35.91 12.87 16.63
N SER A 2 35.78 12.78 15.30
CA SER A 2 35.64 13.95 14.44
C SER A 2 34.25 14.54 14.58
N VAL A 3 34.11 15.87 14.36
CA VAL A 3 32.79 16.57 14.33
C VAL A 3 31.83 15.93 13.32
N ALA A 4 32.34 15.44 12.18
CA ALA A 4 31.58 14.70 11.19
C ALA A 4 30.97 13.39 11.74
N GLN A 5 31.76 12.62 12.51
CA GLN A 5 31.28 11.37 13.13
C GLN A 5 30.23 11.61 14.22
N ILE A 6 30.32 12.74 14.93
CA ILE A 6 29.29 13.14 15.91
C ILE A 6 28.01 13.57 15.18
N GLN A 7 28.10 14.30 14.09
CA GLN A 7 26.95 14.71 13.28
C GLN A 7 26.24 13.52 12.62
N GLU A 8 26.96 12.56 12.05
CA GLU A 8 26.39 11.33 11.48
C GLU A 8 25.69 10.48 12.55
N SER A 9 26.29 10.29 13.71
CA SER A 9 25.67 9.54 14.81
C SER A 9 24.42 10.23 15.36
N THR A 10 24.42 11.55 15.46
CA THR A 10 23.25 12.33 15.91
C THR A 10 22.12 12.26 14.88
N SER A 11 22.42 12.37 13.59
CA SER A 11 21.44 12.25 12.51
C SER A 11 20.81 10.85 12.45
N SER A 12 21.63 9.81 12.63
CA SER A 12 21.13 8.42 12.66
C SER A 12 20.24 8.16 13.89
N ASN A 13 20.63 8.64 15.06
CA ASN A 13 19.81 8.52 16.28
C ASN A 13 18.47 9.26 16.15
N GLN A 14 18.48 10.46 15.56
CA GLN A 14 17.24 11.21 15.31
C GLN A 14 16.32 10.46 14.32
N ALA A 15 16.89 9.90 13.24
CA ALA A 15 16.13 9.14 12.26
C ALA A 15 15.47 7.89 12.89
N ASN A 16 16.16 7.20 13.80
CA ASN A 16 15.60 6.07 14.52
C ASN A 16 14.49 6.50 15.49
N ALA A 17 14.68 7.56 16.25
CA ALA A 17 13.66 8.10 17.15
C ALA A 17 12.39 8.53 16.40
N ASP A 18 12.54 9.16 15.23
CA ASP A 18 11.42 9.54 14.38
C ASP A 18 10.67 8.33 13.83
N ALA A 19 11.39 7.27 13.45
CA ALA A 19 10.79 6.02 13.02
C ALA A 19 10.01 5.34 14.14
N GLU A 20 10.57 5.27 15.35
CA GLU A 20 9.90 4.72 16.53
C GLU A 20 8.62 5.51 16.88
N LEU A 21 8.67 6.84 16.80
CA LEU A 21 7.50 7.68 17.04
C LEU A 21 6.42 7.48 15.99
N ALA A 22 6.79 7.30 14.71
CA ALA A 22 5.86 6.99 13.65
C ALA A 22 5.23 5.61 13.82
N VAL A 23 6.02 4.60 14.21
CA VAL A 23 5.56 3.25 14.54
C VAL A 23 4.57 3.29 15.71
N ALA A 24 4.91 3.97 16.80
CA ALA A 24 4.03 4.11 17.96
C ALA A 24 2.69 4.78 17.59
N ALA A 25 2.71 5.82 16.75
CA ALA A 25 1.51 6.49 16.29
C ALA A 25 0.62 5.59 15.40
N SER A 26 1.22 4.66 14.67
CA SER A 26 0.51 3.75 13.75
C SER A 26 -0.13 2.54 14.44
N LEU A 27 0.29 2.20 15.67
CA LEU A 27 -0.23 1.03 16.42
C LEU A 27 -1.76 1.02 16.55
N GLY A 28 -2.36 2.19 16.82
CA GLY A 28 -3.80 2.32 16.91
C GLY A 28 -4.53 2.09 15.57
N ALA A 29 -3.91 2.38 14.43
CA ALA A 29 -4.45 2.04 13.11
C ALA A 29 -4.29 0.54 12.86
N ALA A 30 -3.11 -0.02 13.12
CA ALA A 30 -2.86 -1.45 12.93
C ALA A 30 -3.83 -2.34 13.73
N SER A 31 -4.24 -1.93 14.93
CA SER A 31 -5.23 -2.67 15.72
C SER A 31 -6.65 -2.65 15.11
N ARG A 32 -6.99 -1.60 14.36
CA ARG A 32 -8.29 -1.45 13.68
C ARG A 32 -8.27 -1.89 12.22
N ALA A 33 -7.09 -2.17 11.68
CA ALA A 33 -6.94 -2.58 10.28
C ALA A 33 -7.72 -3.86 9.98
N LEU A 34 -8.29 -3.91 8.81
CA LEU A 34 -9.07 -5.04 8.32
C LEU A 34 -8.24 -6.34 8.39
N ARG A 35 -8.87 -7.44 8.76
CA ARG A 35 -8.20 -8.74 8.91
C ARG A 35 -8.71 -9.77 7.91
N ALA A 36 -7.95 -10.84 7.73
CA ALA A 36 -8.43 -12.01 6.97
C ALA A 36 -9.76 -12.51 7.54
N GLY A 37 -10.65 -12.95 6.65
CA GLY A 37 -12.03 -13.33 6.96
C GLY A 37 -13.05 -12.19 6.97
N ALA A 38 -12.61 -10.93 7.00
CA ALA A 38 -13.51 -9.78 6.90
C ALA A 38 -13.88 -9.49 5.44
N ARG A 39 -15.02 -8.83 5.22
CA ARG A 39 -15.40 -8.33 3.90
C ARG A 39 -14.62 -7.06 3.57
N ALA A 40 -14.00 -7.03 2.40
CA ALA A 40 -13.30 -5.87 1.88
C ALA A 40 -14.29 -4.71 1.63
N PRO A 41 -14.07 -3.52 2.19
CA PRO A 41 -14.85 -2.33 1.87
C PRO A 41 -14.80 -2.02 0.37
N ALA A 42 -15.98 -1.81 -0.23
CA ALA A 42 -16.12 -1.40 -1.62
C ALA A 42 -15.49 -0.04 -1.87
N PHE A 43 -14.96 0.15 -3.07
CA PHE A 43 -14.46 1.45 -3.49
C PHE A 43 -14.61 1.70 -4.99
N THR A 44 -14.60 2.97 -5.35
CA THR A 44 -14.40 3.46 -6.72
C THR A 44 -13.34 4.54 -6.65
N LEU A 45 -12.18 4.28 -7.25
CA LEU A 45 -11.04 5.19 -7.30
C LEU A 45 -10.67 5.50 -8.75
N ALA A 46 -10.03 6.64 -8.99
CA ALA A 46 -9.48 6.97 -10.30
C ALA A 46 -8.04 6.46 -10.43
N ASP A 47 -7.68 5.94 -11.58
CA ASP A 47 -6.29 5.66 -11.94
C ASP A 47 -5.56 6.94 -12.42
N ALA A 48 -4.29 6.81 -12.80
CA ALA A 48 -3.46 7.92 -13.27
C ALA A 48 -4.04 8.62 -14.53
N SER A 49 -4.81 7.90 -15.35
CA SER A 49 -5.49 8.44 -16.55
C SER A 49 -6.86 9.05 -16.25
N GLY A 50 -7.32 9.00 -14.99
CA GLY A 50 -8.65 9.46 -14.57
C GLY A 50 -9.77 8.43 -14.79
N ARG A 51 -9.45 7.21 -15.26
CA ARG A 51 -10.46 6.15 -15.41
C ARG A 51 -10.86 5.62 -14.04
N LYS A 52 -12.16 5.41 -13.86
CA LYS A 52 -12.69 4.80 -12.64
C LYS A 52 -12.36 3.31 -12.59
N VAL A 53 -11.95 2.86 -11.43
CA VAL A 53 -11.70 1.46 -11.09
C VAL A 53 -12.58 1.12 -9.91
N VAL A 54 -13.42 0.12 -10.08
CA VAL A 54 -14.40 -0.36 -9.11
C VAL A 54 -13.95 -1.71 -8.58
N LEU A 55 -13.87 -1.89 -7.26
CA LEU A 55 -13.41 -3.14 -6.67
C LEU A 55 -14.27 -4.33 -7.11
N GLU A 56 -15.59 -4.18 -7.13
CA GLU A 56 -16.50 -5.26 -7.52
C GLU A 56 -16.27 -5.73 -8.96
N GLU A 57 -15.96 -4.81 -9.87
CA GLU A 57 -15.64 -5.17 -11.27
C GLU A 57 -14.34 -5.98 -11.36
N LEU A 58 -13.33 -5.62 -10.56
CA LEU A 58 -12.09 -6.39 -10.46
C LEU A 58 -12.36 -7.80 -9.91
N LEU A 59 -13.18 -7.91 -8.86
CA LEU A 59 -13.52 -9.19 -8.23
C LEU A 59 -14.34 -10.11 -9.13
N HIS A 60 -15.15 -9.57 -10.02
CA HIS A 60 -15.83 -10.36 -11.05
C HIS A 60 -14.85 -11.05 -12.01
N ALA A 61 -13.73 -10.41 -12.32
CA ALA A 61 -12.70 -10.99 -13.18
C ALA A 61 -11.83 -12.03 -12.45
N GLY A 62 -11.54 -11.83 -11.16
CA GLY A 62 -10.69 -12.73 -10.38
C GLY A 62 -10.41 -12.21 -8.96
N PRO A 63 -9.59 -12.92 -8.18
CA PRO A 63 -9.06 -12.39 -6.93
C PRO A 63 -8.27 -11.11 -7.16
N VAL A 64 -8.20 -10.23 -6.15
CA VAL A 64 -7.55 -8.92 -6.26
C VAL A 64 -6.52 -8.75 -5.16
N VAL A 65 -5.31 -8.37 -5.55
CA VAL A 65 -4.29 -7.89 -4.62
C VAL A 65 -4.43 -6.37 -4.50
N LEU A 66 -4.69 -5.90 -3.28
CA LEU A 66 -4.72 -4.49 -2.93
C LEU A 66 -3.45 -4.16 -2.16
N HIS A 67 -2.61 -3.30 -2.72
CA HIS A 67 -1.38 -2.86 -2.06
C HIS A 67 -1.50 -1.38 -1.67
N PHE A 68 -1.68 -1.12 -0.37
CA PHE A 68 -1.68 0.24 0.18
C PHE A 68 -0.25 0.64 0.50
N PHE A 69 0.19 1.78 -0.04
CA PHE A 69 1.51 2.33 0.24
C PHE A 69 1.42 3.81 0.60
N ARG A 70 2.53 4.36 1.11
CA ARG A 70 2.52 5.71 1.70
C ARG A 70 2.51 6.83 0.66
N GLY A 71 2.86 6.53 -0.57
CA GLY A 71 2.98 7.47 -1.67
C GLY A 71 4.43 7.66 -2.13
N PRO A 72 4.66 8.42 -3.23
CA PRO A 72 5.96 8.55 -3.88
C PRO A 72 7.02 9.30 -3.05
N TRP A 73 6.61 9.99 -1.98
CA TRP A 73 7.52 10.64 -1.04
C TRP A 73 8.25 9.66 -0.10
N CYS A 74 7.86 8.38 -0.08
CA CYS A 74 8.39 7.35 0.81
C CYS A 74 9.16 6.30 -0.01
N SER A 75 10.49 6.29 0.07
CA SER A 75 11.36 5.34 -0.65
C SER A 75 11.01 3.88 -0.38
N PHE A 76 10.61 3.53 0.84
CA PHE A 76 10.14 2.17 1.17
C PHE A 76 8.85 1.78 0.43
N GLY A 77 8.02 2.75 0.06
CA GLY A 77 6.86 2.51 -0.81
C GLY A 77 7.28 2.16 -2.23
N GLU A 78 8.28 2.83 -2.77
CA GLU A 78 8.84 2.54 -4.09
C GLU A 78 9.54 1.17 -4.13
N GLU A 79 10.32 0.84 -3.10
CA GLU A 79 10.94 -0.49 -2.95
C GLU A 79 9.88 -1.60 -2.95
N SER A 80 8.81 -1.44 -2.16
CA SER A 80 7.70 -2.38 -2.12
C SER A 80 7.02 -2.57 -3.49
N LEU A 81 6.81 -1.49 -4.23
CA LEU A 81 6.24 -1.56 -5.57
C LEU A 81 7.18 -2.27 -6.56
N ALA A 82 8.49 -2.04 -6.45
CA ALA A 82 9.49 -2.73 -7.27
C ALA A 82 9.51 -4.24 -6.99
N GLU A 83 9.40 -4.65 -5.72
CA GLU A 83 9.28 -6.07 -5.35
C GLU A 83 8.01 -6.69 -5.95
N PHE A 84 6.87 -6.00 -5.89
CA PHE A 84 5.63 -6.45 -6.52
C PHE A 84 5.76 -6.59 -8.04
N ALA A 85 6.52 -5.71 -8.70
CA ALA A 85 6.75 -5.79 -10.14
C ALA A 85 7.38 -7.13 -10.53
N THR A 86 8.23 -7.71 -9.69
CA THR A 86 8.90 -9.01 -9.95
C THR A 86 7.92 -10.18 -10.02
N ILE A 87 6.79 -10.12 -9.34
CA ILE A 87 5.79 -11.20 -9.28
C ILE A 87 4.50 -10.89 -10.05
N HIS A 88 4.37 -9.69 -10.59
CA HIS A 88 3.12 -9.25 -11.23
C HIS A 88 2.65 -10.20 -12.34
N GLN A 89 3.56 -10.63 -13.22
CA GLN A 89 3.20 -11.58 -14.28
C GLN A 89 2.61 -12.87 -13.70
N LYS A 90 3.21 -13.39 -12.61
CA LYS A 90 2.73 -14.60 -11.95
C LYS A 90 1.36 -14.40 -11.30
N VAL A 91 1.10 -13.22 -10.73
CA VAL A 91 -0.22 -12.85 -10.20
C VAL A 91 -1.29 -12.90 -11.31
N VAL A 92 -0.97 -12.36 -12.49
CA VAL A 92 -1.88 -12.39 -13.67
C VAL A 92 -2.09 -13.81 -14.18
N GLU A 93 -1.04 -14.63 -14.30
CA GLU A 93 -1.12 -16.04 -14.70
C GLU A 93 -2.02 -16.86 -13.76
N LEU A 94 -2.03 -16.52 -12.47
CA LEU A 94 -2.90 -17.11 -11.47
C LEU A 94 -4.32 -16.51 -11.48
N GLY A 95 -4.68 -15.74 -12.53
CA GLY A 95 -6.01 -15.20 -12.75
C GLY A 95 -6.42 -14.09 -11.77
N ALA A 96 -5.46 -13.44 -11.12
CA ALA A 96 -5.71 -12.32 -10.24
C ALA A 96 -5.28 -10.99 -10.88
N SER A 97 -5.80 -9.89 -10.35
CA SER A 97 -5.33 -8.55 -10.66
C SER A 97 -4.66 -7.92 -9.44
N ALA A 98 -3.79 -6.93 -9.67
CA ALA A 98 -3.15 -6.18 -8.60
C ALA A 98 -3.30 -4.68 -8.84
N VAL A 99 -3.59 -3.93 -7.77
CA VAL A 99 -3.68 -2.47 -7.77
C VAL A 99 -2.91 -1.89 -6.59
N ALA A 100 -2.23 -0.78 -6.82
CA ALA A 100 -1.55 0.00 -5.79
C ALA A 100 -2.42 1.21 -5.42
N ILE A 101 -2.58 1.49 -4.13
CA ILE A 101 -3.46 2.54 -3.62
C ILE A 101 -2.67 3.49 -2.72
N ALA A 102 -2.68 4.80 -3.05
CA ALA A 102 -2.03 5.81 -2.23
C ALA A 102 -2.75 7.16 -2.26
N PRO A 103 -2.54 8.02 -1.25
CA PRO A 103 -3.05 9.38 -1.22
C PRO A 103 -2.19 10.28 -2.13
N PHE A 104 -2.49 10.32 -3.41
CA PHE A 104 -1.81 11.23 -4.33
C PHE A 104 -2.48 12.61 -4.34
N ALA A 105 -1.67 13.67 -4.34
CA ALA A 105 -2.17 15.00 -4.67
C ALA A 105 -2.64 15.02 -6.14
N PRO A 106 -3.76 15.71 -6.44
CA PRO A 106 -4.41 15.63 -7.76
C PRO A 106 -3.58 16.18 -8.92
N PHE A 107 -2.44 16.82 -8.68
CA PHE A 107 -1.65 17.49 -9.71
C PHE A 107 -0.13 17.36 -9.57
N ALA A 108 0.36 16.51 -8.67
CA ALA A 108 1.78 16.17 -8.73
C ALA A 108 1.96 15.21 -9.93
N PRO A 109 2.64 15.63 -11.03
CA PRO A 109 3.16 14.64 -11.93
C PRO A 109 4.03 13.72 -11.07
N PHE A 110 4.00 12.44 -11.36
CA PHE A 110 4.96 11.49 -10.82
C PHE A 110 6.34 11.97 -11.36
N ALA A 111 6.94 12.94 -10.68
CA ALA A 111 8.34 13.22 -10.85
C ALA A 111 9.04 12.33 -9.85
N PRO A 112 9.69 11.26 -10.28
CA PRO A 112 10.58 10.52 -9.41
C PRO A 112 11.61 11.53 -8.90
N PRO A 113 11.99 11.52 -7.61
CA PRO A 113 13.14 12.26 -7.12
C PRO A 113 14.46 11.77 -7.75
N PHE A 114 14.36 10.75 -8.59
CA PHE A 114 15.42 10.19 -9.40
C PHE A 114 15.13 10.53 -10.87
N GLU A 115 16.12 11.09 -11.57
CA GLU A 115 16.04 11.30 -13.01
C GLU A 115 15.56 10.01 -13.66
N ALA A 116 14.37 10.07 -14.29
CA ALA A 116 13.84 8.93 -15.04
C ALA A 116 14.85 8.60 -16.14
N THR A 117 15.73 7.67 -15.87
CA THR A 117 16.55 7.09 -16.92
C THR A 117 15.60 6.38 -17.89
N ALA A 118 15.91 6.41 -19.18
CA ALA A 118 15.09 5.84 -20.25
C ALA A 118 14.78 4.32 -20.08
N GLU A 119 15.19 3.72 -18.98
CA GLU A 119 15.02 2.31 -18.61
C GLU A 119 14.01 2.09 -17.46
N SER A 120 13.25 3.12 -17.02
CA SER A 120 12.22 2.90 -16.01
C SER A 120 11.13 1.99 -16.60
N VAL A 121 11.15 0.73 -16.18
CA VAL A 121 10.11 -0.25 -16.52
C VAL A 121 8.76 0.32 -16.06
N PRO A 122 7.76 0.46 -16.96
CA PRO A 122 6.44 0.93 -16.55
C PRO A 122 5.92 0.08 -15.40
N MET A 123 5.43 0.71 -14.33
CA MET A 123 4.84 0.02 -13.20
C MET A 123 3.74 -0.92 -13.71
N PRO A 124 3.87 -2.24 -13.51
CA PRO A 124 2.91 -3.19 -14.08
C PRO A 124 1.55 -3.14 -13.37
N MET A 125 1.50 -2.62 -12.14
CA MET A 125 0.27 -2.46 -11.37
C MET A 125 -0.41 -1.13 -11.68
N ARG A 126 -1.75 -1.16 -11.73
CA ARG A 126 -2.53 0.06 -11.86
C ARG A 126 -2.52 0.82 -10.53
N GLU A 127 -2.05 2.07 -10.57
CA GLU A 127 -2.04 2.96 -9.41
C GLU A 127 -3.39 3.68 -9.27
N LEU A 128 -3.97 3.64 -8.08
CA LEU A 128 -5.25 4.24 -7.74
C LEU A 128 -5.07 5.35 -6.73
N ARG A 129 -5.79 6.45 -6.93
CA ARG A 129 -5.68 7.67 -6.14
C ARG A 129 -6.75 7.74 -5.05
N ASP A 130 -6.36 7.51 -3.80
CA ASP A 130 -7.20 7.71 -2.62
C ASP A 130 -6.93 9.09 -1.99
N ILE A 131 -7.25 10.15 -2.74
CA ILE A 131 -6.84 11.54 -2.47
C ILE A 131 -7.22 12.01 -1.06
N ASP A 132 -8.40 11.68 -0.58
CA ASP A 132 -8.93 12.06 0.74
C ASP A 132 -8.79 10.92 1.78
N MET A 133 -8.07 9.87 1.43
CA MET A 133 -7.84 8.68 2.25
C MET A 133 -9.13 8.00 2.76
N LYS A 134 -10.23 8.10 2.01
CA LYS A 134 -11.48 7.44 2.40
C LYS A 134 -11.35 5.93 2.38
N VAL A 135 -10.70 5.38 1.37
CA VAL A 135 -10.51 3.94 1.25
C VAL A 135 -9.54 3.46 2.32
N ALA A 136 -8.37 4.09 2.49
CA ALA A 136 -7.44 3.75 3.55
C ALA A 136 -8.10 3.79 4.95
N ARG A 137 -8.97 4.79 5.20
CA ARG A 137 -9.74 4.86 6.46
C ARG A 137 -10.76 3.74 6.60
N ALA A 138 -11.46 3.37 5.53
CA ALA A 138 -12.43 2.27 5.54
C ALA A 138 -11.76 0.92 5.84
N TYR A 139 -10.50 0.75 5.40
CA TYR A 139 -9.67 -0.42 5.73
C TYR A 139 -8.98 -0.31 7.11
N GLY A 140 -9.19 0.79 7.86
CA GLY A 140 -8.56 1.02 9.15
C GLY A 140 -7.08 1.39 9.08
N LEU A 141 -6.57 1.77 7.92
CA LEU A 141 -5.13 1.96 7.66
C LEU A 141 -4.64 3.41 7.87
N ALA A 142 -5.51 4.35 8.25
CA ALA A 142 -5.11 5.73 8.41
C ALA A 142 -4.81 6.08 9.86
N PHE A 143 -3.72 6.80 10.11
CA PHE A 143 -3.39 7.36 11.41
C PHE A 143 -3.00 8.83 11.31
N ASN A 144 -3.13 9.59 12.41
CA ASN A 144 -2.68 10.97 12.48
C ASN A 144 -1.17 11.04 12.76
N LEU A 145 -0.46 11.77 11.91
CA LEU A 145 0.96 12.02 12.10
C LEU A 145 1.18 12.92 13.33
N PRO A 146 2.03 12.50 14.29
CA PRO A 146 2.42 13.35 15.42
C PRO A 146 2.99 14.70 14.97
N ALA A 147 2.67 15.76 15.70
CA ALA A 147 3.09 17.12 15.33
C ALA A 147 4.61 17.25 15.21
N GLY A 148 5.36 16.56 16.06
CA GLY A 148 6.83 16.58 16.02
C GLY A 148 7.45 15.98 14.76
N LEU A 149 6.70 15.14 14.02
CA LEU A 149 7.19 14.54 12.77
C LEU A 149 6.83 15.34 11.51
N ARG A 150 5.91 16.30 11.61
CA ARG A 150 5.38 17.03 10.45
C ARG A 150 6.48 17.74 9.63
N PRO A 151 7.41 18.51 10.24
CA PRO A 151 8.45 19.19 9.46
C PRO A 151 9.33 18.22 8.65
N ARG A 152 9.61 17.06 9.23
CA ARG A 152 10.41 16.03 8.54
C ARG A 152 9.65 15.43 7.36
N TYR A 153 8.35 15.17 7.51
CA TYR A 153 7.52 14.62 6.44
C TYR A 153 7.32 15.63 5.31
N GLU A 154 7.15 16.92 5.64
CA GLU A 154 7.14 18.01 4.63
C GLU A 154 8.45 18.08 3.85
N ALA A 155 9.60 17.94 4.54
CA ALA A 155 10.91 17.93 3.90
C ALA A 155 11.10 16.70 2.97
N LEU A 156 10.38 15.61 3.21
CA LEU A 156 10.33 14.44 2.33
C LEU A 156 9.32 14.60 1.16
N GLY A 157 8.62 15.74 1.09
CA GLY A 157 7.62 15.99 0.06
C GLY A 157 6.20 15.49 0.40
N TYR A 158 5.95 15.10 1.67
CA TYR A 158 4.61 14.71 2.08
C TYR A 158 3.66 15.92 2.10
N VAL A 159 2.52 15.77 1.42
CA VAL A 159 1.43 16.74 1.43
C VAL A 159 0.22 16.10 2.13
N PRO A 160 -0.30 16.72 3.21
CA PRO A 160 -1.46 16.19 3.91
C PRO A 160 -2.68 16.09 2.99
N PRO A 161 -3.42 14.97 3.02
CA PRO A 161 -4.63 14.83 2.22
C PRO A 161 -5.72 15.81 2.65
N PRO A 162 -6.55 16.30 1.72
CA PRO A 162 -7.64 17.25 2.01
C PRO A 162 -8.80 16.55 2.73
N THR A 163 -8.71 16.41 4.04
CA THR A 163 -9.72 15.68 4.85
C THR A 163 -10.91 16.52 5.29
N GLY A 164 -10.94 17.81 4.95
CA GLY A 164 -11.95 18.77 5.40
C GLY A 164 -11.80 19.23 6.85
N ARG A 165 -10.84 18.71 7.62
CA ARG A 165 -10.50 19.15 8.97
C ARG A 165 -9.14 19.83 8.97
N ALA A 166 -9.12 21.11 9.33
CA ALA A 166 -7.87 21.86 9.46
C ALA A 166 -6.91 21.17 10.45
N GLY A 167 -5.63 21.09 10.09
CA GLY A 167 -4.59 20.52 10.93
C GLY A 167 -4.56 18.98 11.02
N THR A 168 -5.38 18.29 10.24
CA THR A 168 -5.35 16.82 10.16
C THR A 168 -4.24 16.36 9.24
N TRP A 169 -3.35 15.53 9.75
CA TRP A 169 -2.21 14.98 9.03
C TRP A 169 -2.31 13.46 8.96
N LEU A 170 -3.19 12.97 8.09
CA LEU A 170 -3.38 11.52 7.91
C LEU A 170 -2.26 10.92 7.05
N VAL A 171 -1.68 9.84 7.54
CA VAL A 171 -0.69 9.02 6.82
C VAL A 171 -1.26 7.62 6.71
N PRO A 172 -1.13 6.94 5.55
CA PRO A 172 -1.55 5.56 5.43
C PRO A 172 -0.53 4.62 6.09
N LEU A 173 -1.05 3.59 6.75
CA LEU A 173 -0.29 2.43 7.18
C LEU A 173 -0.15 1.52 5.96
N PRO A 174 1.06 1.10 5.56
CA PRO A 174 1.24 0.15 4.47
C PRO A 174 0.57 -1.18 4.79
N ALA A 175 -0.08 -1.75 3.79
CA ALA A 175 -0.75 -3.04 3.93
C ALA A 175 -0.93 -3.72 2.57
N THR A 176 -0.93 -5.04 2.57
CA THR A 176 -1.26 -5.83 1.39
C THR A 176 -2.39 -6.78 1.71
N TYR A 177 -3.44 -6.74 0.92
CA TYR A 177 -4.59 -7.63 1.03
C TYR A 177 -4.72 -8.48 -0.22
N LEU A 178 -4.99 -9.77 -0.04
CA LEU A 178 -5.54 -10.63 -1.09
C LEU A 178 -7.03 -10.77 -0.83
N VAL A 179 -7.85 -10.29 -1.75
CA VAL A 179 -9.31 -10.36 -1.66
C VAL A 179 -9.81 -11.40 -2.66
N ASP A 180 -10.58 -12.36 -2.18
CA ASP A 180 -11.21 -13.38 -3.00
C ASP A 180 -12.39 -12.82 -3.78
N ARG A 181 -12.85 -13.53 -4.83
CA ARG A 181 -13.97 -13.15 -5.72
C ARG A 181 -15.28 -12.86 -4.99
N ASP A 182 -15.49 -13.46 -3.82
CA ASP A 182 -16.65 -13.21 -2.95
C ASP A 182 -16.53 -11.92 -2.11
N GLY A 183 -15.43 -11.19 -2.26
CA GLY A 183 -15.13 -9.98 -1.52
C GLY A 183 -14.60 -10.22 -0.11
N ILE A 184 -14.24 -11.45 0.24
CA ILE A 184 -13.65 -11.77 1.55
C ILE A 184 -12.13 -11.68 1.46
N VAL A 185 -11.51 -11.06 2.45
CA VAL A 185 -10.06 -10.99 2.58
C VAL A 185 -9.50 -12.37 2.90
N ALA A 186 -8.74 -12.94 1.98
CA ALA A 186 -8.09 -14.24 2.15
C ALA A 186 -6.73 -14.11 2.87
N LEU A 187 -6.00 -13.00 2.63
CA LEU A 187 -4.74 -12.68 3.30
C LEU A 187 -4.71 -11.19 3.62
N ALA A 188 -4.22 -10.84 4.80
CA ALA A 188 -3.95 -9.46 5.22
C ALA A 188 -2.55 -9.39 5.82
N PHE A 189 -1.66 -8.67 5.17
CA PHE A 189 -0.36 -8.30 5.71
C PHE A 189 -0.40 -6.83 6.10
N ILE A 190 -0.20 -6.54 7.38
CA ILE A 190 -0.19 -5.19 7.94
C ILE A 190 0.96 -5.14 8.94
N ASP A 191 1.94 -4.28 8.69
CA ASP A 191 3.02 -4.06 9.63
C ASP A 191 3.06 -2.59 10.07
N VAL A 192 3.25 -2.35 11.35
CA VAL A 192 3.45 -1.00 11.91
C VAL A 192 4.79 -0.42 11.50
N ASP A 193 5.77 -1.26 11.26
CA ASP A 193 7.04 -0.87 10.69
C ASP A 193 6.90 -0.77 9.17
N TYR A 194 6.72 0.45 8.70
CA TYR A 194 6.53 0.78 7.28
C TYR A 194 7.69 0.39 6.36
N ARG A 195 8.80 -0.08 6.93
CA ARG A 195 9.97 -0.62 6.20
C ARG A 195 9.81 -2.10 5.86
N ARG A 196 8.78 -2.76 6.42
CA ARG A 196 8.49 -4.17 6.18
C ARG A 196 7.38 -4.31 5.16
N HIS A 197 7.57 -5.24 4.23
CA HIS A 197 6.61 -5.56 3.18
C HIS A 197 6.22 -7.04 3.27
N VAL A 198 5.08 -7.37 2.60
CA VAL A 198 4.72 -8.77 2.41
C VAL A 198 5.79 -9.44 1.53
N GLU A 199 6.26 -10.59 1.96
CA GLU A 199 7.19 -11.37 1.16
C GLU A 199 6.46 -11.88 -0.10
N PRO A 200 6.99 -11.60 -1.33
CA PRO A 200 6.31 -11.94 -2.59
C PRO A 200 5.93 -13.41 -2.73
N GLY A 201 6.78 -14.33 -2.25
CA GLY A 201 6.51 -15.77 -2.27
C GLY A 201 5.33 -16.18 -1.39
N SER A 202 5.15 -15.53 -0.25
CA SER A 202 4.00 -15.75 0.64
C SER A 202 2.68 -15.36 -0.03
N LEU A 203 2.67 -14.24 -0.76
CA LEU A 203 1.50 -13.80 -1.53
C LEU A 203 1.15 -14.78 -2.65
N LEU A 204 2.16 -15.23 -3.42
CA LEU A 204 1.95 -16.22 -4.48
C LEU A 204 1.46 -17.57 -3.93
N THR A 205 1.96 -17.99 -2.79
CA THR A 205 1.51 -19.21 -2.11
C THR A 205 0.03 -19.10 -1.71
N ALA A 206 -0.37 -17.98 -1.10
CA ALA A 206 -1.76 -17.72 -0.73
C ALA A 206 -2.68 -17.69 -1.96
N LEU A 207 -2.26 -17.04 -3.04
CA LEU A 207 -3.02 -16.95 -4.29
C LEU A 207 -3.18 -18.33 -4.96
N THR A 208 -2.11 -19.14 -4.99
CA THR A 208 -2.16 -20.51 -5.51
C THR A 208 -3.12 -21.39 -4.71
N ALA A 209 -3.09 -21.28 -3.37
CA ALA A 209 -4.01 -22.01 -2.51
C ALA A 209 -5.48 -21.60 -2.73
N LEU A 210 -5.72 -20.30 -2.96
CA LEU A 210 -7.04 -19.76 -3.27
C LEU A 210 -7.57 -20.32 -4.60
N GLN A 211 -6.74 -20.35 -5.63
CA GLN A 211 -7.06 -20.90 -6.94
C GLN A 211 -7.42 -22.40 -6.85
N ALA A 212 -6.59 -23.18 -6.17
CA ALA A 212 -6.84 -24.62 -5.97
C ALA A 212 -8.18 -24.88 -5.25
N ARG A 213 -8.56 -24.02 -4.30
CA ARG A 213 -9.87 -24.09 -3.63
C ARG A 213 -11.04 -23.89 -4.59
N HIS A 214 -10.92 -22.97 -5.55
CA HIS A 214 -11.96 -22.70 -6.56
C HIS A 214 -12.07 -23.77 -7.64
N GLU A 215 -10.98 -24.50 -7.92
CA GLU A 215 -10.97 -25.59 -8.91
C GLU A 215 -11.56 -26.89 -8.37
N SER A 216 -11.42 -27.14 -7.07
CA SER A 216 -11.89 -28.36 -6.41
C SER A 216 -13.39 -28.64 -6.57
N PRO A 217 -14.32 -27.69 -6.40
CA PRO A 217 -15.76 -27.91 -6.61
C PRO A 217 -16.13 -28.19 -8.07
N ARG A 218 -15.38 -27.62 -9.03
CA ARG A 218 -15.63 -27.84 -10.46
C ARG A 218 -15.25 -29.25 -10.92
N ARG A 219 -14.30 -29.88 -10.26
CA ARG A 219 -13.91 -31.28 -10.53
C ARG A 219 -14.93 -32.27 -10.00
N ALA A 220 -15.48 -32.03 -8.81
CA ALA A 220 -16.51 -32.88 -8.21
C ALA A 220 -17.85 -32.85 -8.97
N ALA A 221 -18.18 -31.76 -9.64
CA ALA A 221 -19.42 -31.61 -10.44
C ALA A 221 -19.31 -32.19 -11.88
N ARG A 222 -18.15 -32.71 -12.28
CA ARG A 222 -17.91 -33.32 -13.60
C ARG A 222 -17.74 -34.87 -13.55
N LEU A 223 -17.90 -35.46 -12.37
CA LEU A 223 -17.96 -36.89 -12.13
C LEU A 223 -19.40 -37.33 -11.79
#